data_eb187686549fe0c65b98b88390444d26
#
_entry.id   eb187686549fe0c65b98b88390444d26
#
_cell.length_a   1.000
_cell.length_b   1.000
_cell.length_c   1.000
_cell.angle_alpha   90.00
_cell.angle_beta   90.00
_cell.angle_gamma   90.00
#
_symmetry.space_group_name_H-M   'P 1'
#
loop_
_entity.id
_entity.type
_entity.pdbx_description
1 polymer ?
#
loop_
_entity_poly.entity_id
_entity_poly.type
_entity_poly.pdbx_seq_one_letter_code
_entity_poly.pdbx_strand_id
1 'polypeptide(L)'
;MSVSVYAGTVGWGVWRSDDLGESWRFAFEGLPVEMRTWSMSSHPQEPGVVWAGTDIGLLRQDADGRGHRVASPADGKQIWSVTQAVDDPKEIYIGTNPGAIYRSLNEGDSWDQLPIDLVEECPIGKPRITRIRFDPLDSDTIWASAEIDAVHRSRDRGETWERSEEGFRFPDIHDIAIAAVDAKRKLLTATALGLYESFDDAATWTWRELDSPWQYTRGIKPKADLDGTVFLCNGNGPPGSTGRLLRSRDWGATWEDCELPGNVNSTPWMVADNSADPNLLFCCTNLGQMYRSQDGGEDWTKLDREFGEIRTMLWHPN
;
A
#
# COMPACT_ATOMS: atom_id res chain seq x y z
N MET A 1 -11.52 1.48 21.84
CA MET A 1 -10.56 2.48 21.30
C MET A 1 -11.28 3.29 20.23
N SER A 2 -11.16 4.62 20.24
CA SER A 2 -11.65 5.42 19.12
C SER A 2 -10.61 5.44 18.01
N VAL A 3 -11.07 5.38 16.77
CA VAL A 3 -10.19 5.31 15.59
C VAL A 3 -10.68 6.25 14.50
N SER A 4 -9.77 6.70 13.66
CA SER A 4 -10.09 7.39 12.41
C SER A 4 -9.69 6.52 11.23
N VAL A 5 -10.63 6.28 10.34
CA VAL A 5 -10.45 5.51 9.09
C VAL A 5 -10.45 6.48 7.92
N TYR A 6 -9.52 6.31 7.00
CA TYR A 6 -9.38 7.15 5.82
C TYR A 6 -9.50 6.33 4.55
N ALA A 7 -10.21 6.89 3.56
CA ALA A 7 -10.34 6.35 2.21
C ALA A 7 -9.89 7.41 1.19
N GLY A 8 -8.83 7.12 0.46
CA GLY A 8 -8.32 7.96 -0.63
C GLY A 8 -8.89 7.52 -1.97
N THR A 9 -9.60 8.43 -2.64
CA THR A 9 -10.37 8.16 -3.85
C THR A 9 -9.75 8.81 -5.09
N VAL A 10 -10.21 8.37 -6.24
CA VAL A 10 -9.85 8.98 -7.52
C VAL A 10 -10.89 10.03 -7.90
N GLY A 11 -10.53 11.31 -7.76
CA GLY A 11 -11.36 12.45 -8.16
C GLY A 11 -12.30 12.99 -7.09
N TRP A 12 -12.34 12.39 -5.89
CA TRP A 12 -13.17 12.84 -4.76
C TRP A 12 -12.35 13.00 -3.47
N GLY A 13 -11.03 13.11 -3.56
CA GLY A 13 -10.12 13.36 -2.45
C GLY A 13 -10.08 12.28 -1.38
N VAL A 14 -9.90 12.69 -0.13
CA VAL A 14 -9.80 11.79 1.02
C VAL A 14 -11.01 11.96 1.94
N TRP A 15 -11.58 10.84 2.32
CA TRP A 15 -12.70 10.76 3.26
C TRP A 15 -12.25 10.16 4.58
N ARG A 16 -12.83 10.64 5.67
CA ARG A 16 -12.56 10.20 7.03
C ARG A 16 -13.85 9.75 7.71
N SER A 17 -13.76 8.66 8.45
CA SER A 17 -14.79 8.15 9.36
C SER A 17 -14.20 8.04 10.76
N ASP A 18 -14.95 8.47 11.78
CA ASP A 18 -14.58 8.34 13.19
C ASP A 18 -15.48 7.31 13.93
N ASP A 19 -16.31 6.59 13.19
CA ASP A 19 -17.30 5.60 13.66
C ASP A 19 -17.19 4.26 12.93
N LEU A 20 -15.96 3.83 12.64
CA LEU A 20 -15.66 2.54 12.01
C LEU A 20 -16.26 2.36 10.60
N GLY A 21 -16.49 3.45 9.88
CA GLY A 21 -16.97 3.43 8.50
C GLY A 21 -18.50 3.58 8.35
N GLU A 22 -19.23 3.84 9.43
CA GLU A 22 -20.68 4.03 9.38
C GLU A 22 -21.06 5.39 8.75
N SER A 23 -20.32 6.46 9.09
CA SER A 23 -20.47 7.76 8.45
C SER A 23 -19.14 8.34 7.99
N TRP A 24 -19.19 9.19 6.97
CA TRP A 24 -18.00 9.73 6.34
C TRP A 24 -18.12 11.23 6.10
N ARG A 25 -17.03 11.94 6.34
CA ARG A 25 -16.86 13.35 6.01
C ARG A 25 -15.57 13.56 5.21
N PHE A 26 -15.47 14.68 4.54
CA PHE A 26 -14.25 15.05 3.84
C PHE A 26 -13.12 15.30 4.83
N ALA A 27 -11.94 14.76 4.55
CA ALA A 27 -10.71 15.00 5.29
C ALA A 27 -9.87 16.13 4.63
N PHE A 28 -8.74 16.52 5.24
CA PHE A 28 -7.84 17.53 4.72
C PHE A 28 -8.54 18.89 4.55
N GLU A 29 -9.15 19.39 5.62
CA GLU A 29 -9.84 20.68 5.62
C GLU A 29 -8.98 21.82 5.06
N GLY A 30 -9.57 22.60 4.14
CA GLY A 30 -8.90 23.70 3.46
C GLY A 30 -8.32 23.36 2.09
N LEU A 31 -8.32 22.06 1.69
CA LEU A 31 -7.84 21.64 0.38
C LEU A 31 -8.98 21.32 -0.60
N PRO A 32 -8.71 21.32 -1.92
CA PRO A 32 -9.69 20.92 -2.92
C PRO A 32 -10.18 19.48 -2.73
N VAL A 33 -11.47 19.26 -2.96
CA VAL A 33 -12.05 17.90 -2.96
C VAL A 33 -11.68 17.15 -4.24
N GLU A 34 -11.55 17.87 -5.35
CA GLU A 34 -11.28 17.29 -6.67
C GLU A 34 -9.79 16.94 -6.81
N MET A 35 -9.37 15.84 -6.21
CA MET A 35 -8.02 15.31 -6.35
C MET A 35 -8.04 13.78 -6.39
N ARG A 36 -6.99 13.20 -6.95
CA ARG A 36 -6.76 11.76 -7.01
C ARG A 36 -5.74 11.40 -5.95
N THR A 37 -6.14 10.56 -5.00
CA THR A 37 -5.27 10.11 -3.91
C THR A 37 -4.80 8.69 -4.17
N TRP A 38 -3.49 8.52 -4.34
CA TRP A 38 -2.87 7.24 -4.70
C TRP A 38 -2.31 6.48 -3.50
N SER A 39 -1.87 7.21 -2.48
CA SER A 39 -1.23 6.64 -1.30
C SER A 39 -1.48 7.50 -0.06
N MET A 40 -1.45 6.87 1.10
CA MET A 40 -1.48 7.55 2.40
C MET A 40 -0.54 6.86 3.37
N SER A 41 -0.03 7.62 4.34
CA SER A 41 0.79 7.14 5.45
C SER A 41 0.41 7.86 6.75
N SER A 42 0.53 7.14 7.85
CA SER A 42 0.47 7.69 9.21
C SER A 42 1.53 6.99 10.05
N HIS A 43 1.99 7.64 11.12
CA HIS A 43 3.02 7.10 11.99
C HIS A 43 2.54 7.05 13.45
N PRO A 44 2.82 5.96 14.21
CA PRO A 44 2.36 5.83 15.60
C PRO A 44 2.85 6.93 16.54
N GLN A 45 4.01 7.53 16.27
CA GLN A 45 4.58 8.64 17.07
C GLN A 45 3.96 9.99 16.72
N GLU A 46 3.14 10.09 15.65
CA GLU A 46 2.43 11.31 15.24
C GLU A 46 0.93 11.05 15.13
N PRO A 47 0.23 10.79 16.23
CA PRO A 47 -1.19 10.47 16.20
C PRO A 47 -2.00 11.61 15.56
N GLY A 48 -2.89 11.26 14.63
CA GLY A 48 -3.74 12.21 13.91
C GLY A 48 -3.10 12.88 12.70
N VAL A 49 -1.78 12.75 12.50
CA VAL A 49 -1.11 13.23 11.27
C VAL A 49 -1.26 12.21 10.16
N VAL A 50 -1.67 12.66 8.99
CA VAL A 50 -1.81 11.83 7.79
C VAL A 50 -1.13 12.51 6.61
N TRP A 51 -0.26 11.77 5.95
CA TRP A 51 0.33 12.15 4.67
C TRP A 51 -0.45 11.54 3.52
N ALA A 52 -0.65 12.28 2.44
CA ALA A 52 -1.32 11.77 1.24
C ALA A 52 -0.55 12.14 -0.03
N GLY A 53 -0.26 11.12 -0.82
CA GLY A 53 0.29 11.25 -2.16
C GLY A 53 -0.83 11.39 -3.19
N THR A 54 -0.82 12.50 -3.95
CA THR A 54 -1.89 12.86 -4.85
C THR A 54 -1.38 13.27 -6.23
N ASP A 55 -2.28 13.61 -7.15
CA ASP A 55 -1.95 14.21 -8.45
C ASP A 55 -1.72 15.74 -8.37
N ILE A 56 -2.08 16.36 -7.25
CA ILE A 56 -1.79 17.79 -7.01
C ILE A 56 -0.55 18.00 -6.11
N GLY A 57 0.17 16.94 -5.77
CA GLY A 57 1.37 16.95 -4.95
C GLY A 57 1.24 16.19 -3.63
N LEU A 58 2.21 16.39 -2.75
CA LEU A 58 2.21 15.83 -1.40
C LEU A 58 1.36 16.68 -0.46
N LEU A 59 0.46 16.05 0.26
CA LEU A 59 -0.40 16.70 1.23
C LEU A 59 -0.12 16.16 2.63
N ARG A 60 -0.27 17.03 3.61
CA ARG A 60 -0.25 16.67 5.03
C ARG A 60 -1.51 17.17 5.71
N GLN A 61 -2.14 16.31 6.48
CA GLN A 61 -3.16 16.69 7.46
C GLN A 61 -2.53 16.71 8.85
N ASP A 62 -2.68 17.81 9.55
CA ASP A 62 -2.27 17.93 10.94
C ASP A 62 -3.26 17.26 11.89
N ALA A 63 -2.86 17.02 13.13
CA ALA A 63 -3.70 16.37 14.14
C ALA A 63 -5.03 17.11 14.41
N ASP A 64 -5.11 18.41 14.12
CA ASP A 64 -6.34 19.21 14.22
C ASP A 64 -7.29 19.05 13.00
N GLY A 65 -6.90 18.26 12.01
CA GLY A 65 -7.68 17.99 10.79
C GLY A 65 -7.41 18.93 9.62
N ARG A 66 -6.61 19.98 9.81
CA ARG A 66 -6.26 20.91 8.73
C ARG A 66 -5.31 20.27 7.74
N GLY A 67 -5.66 20.41 6.47
CA GLY A 67 -4.82 19.96 5.37
C GLY A 67 -4.00 21.11 4.78
N HIS A 68 -2.76 20.80 4.42
CA HIS A 68 -1.93 21.70 3.62
C HIS A 68 -1.06 20.95 2.64
N ARG A 69 -0.60 21.65 1.61
CA ARG A 69 0.32 21.09 0.63
C ARG A 69 1.75 21.27 1.10
N VAL A 70 2.54 20.21 1.00
CA VAL A 70 3.97 20.23 1.26
C VAL A 70 4.71 20.31 -0.08
N ALA A 71 5.54 21.35 -0.25
CA ALA A 71 6.33 21.52 -1.46
C ALA A 71 7.34 20.35 -1.61
N SER A 72 7.41 19.77 -2.79
CA SER A 72 8.32 18.66 -3.05
C SER A 72 8.76 18.63 -4.51
N PRO A 73 9.86 17.96 -4.85
CA PRO A 73 10.29 17.74 -6.24
C PRO A 73 9.32 16.87 -7.05
N ALA A 74 8.32 16.30 -6.38
CA ALA A 74 7.23 15.55 -7.00
C ALA A 74 6.05 16.44 -7.44
N ASP A 75 6.13 17.74 -7.28
CA ASP A 75 5.10 18.67 -7.75
C ASP A 75 4.87 18.53 -9.26
N GLY A 76 3.61 18.34 -9.64
CA GLY A 76 3.22 18.06 -11.03
C GLY A 76 3.37 16.58 -11.45
N LYS A 77 3.77 15.70 -10.56
CA LYS A 77 3.79 14.24 -10.74
C LYS A 77 2.71 13.59 -9.89
N GLN A 78 2.36 12.35 -10.23
CA GLN A 78 1.50 11.53 -9.37
C GLN A 78 2.35 10.88 -8.28
N ILE A 79 1.99 11.04 -7.01
CA ILE A 79 2.69 10.40 -5.88
C ILE A 79 1.96 9.09 -5.55
N TRP A 80 2.54 7.97 -6.00
CA TRP A 80 1.93 6.63 -5.87
C TRP A 80 2.30 5.92 -4.58
N SER A 81 3.37 6.33 -3.93
CA SER A 81 3.77 5.83 -2.62
C SER A 81 4.18 6.99 -1.72
N VAL A 82 3.70 7.00 -0.50
CA VAL A 82 4.23 7.80 0.60
C VAL A 82 4.40 6.88 1.80
N THR A 83 5.57 6.94 2.43
CA THR A 83 5.87 6.14 3.62
C THR A 83 6.81 6.91 4.53
N GLN A 84 6.68 6.70 5.83
CA GLN A 84 7.56 7.26 6.86
C GLN A 84 8.49 6.15 7.35
N ALA A 85 9.71 6.51 7.74
CA ALA A 85 10.61 5.54 8.38
C ALA A 85 9.99 5.04 9.69
N VAL A 86 10.21 3.78 10.01
CA VAL A 86 9.57 3.13 11.17
C VAL A 86 10.08 3.73 12.49
N ASP A 87 11.32 4.18 12.51
CA ASP A 87 12.05 4.70 13.67
C ASP A 87 12.04 6.24 13.77
N ASP A 88 11.76 6.95 12.66
CA ASP A 88 11.69 8.42 12.62
C ASP A 88 10.56 8.91 11.70
N PRO A 89 9.45 9.44 12.24
CA PRO A 89 8.35 9.97 11.42
C PRO A 89 8.72 11.15 10.52
N LYS A 90 9.83 11.84 10.80
CA LYS A 90 10.31 12.97 9.99
C LYS A 90 11.03 12.54 8.73
N GLU A 91 11.49 11.30 8.69
CA GLU A 91 12.09 10.71 7.51
C GLU A 91 10.98 10.15 6.62
N ILE A 92 10.77 10.78 5.45
CA ILE A 92 9.66 10.50 4.54
C ILE A 92 10.20 10.13 3.18
N TYR A 93 9.63 9.09 2.59
CA TYR A 93 9.91 8.66 1.23
C TYR A 93 8.67 8.81 0.36
N ILE A 94 8.84 9.33 -0.84
CA ILE A 94 7.78 9.40 -1.86
C ILE A 94 8.24 8.75 -3.16
N GLY A 95 7.37 7.91 -3.71
CA GLY A 95 7.53 7.25 -5.01
C GLY A 95 6.53 7.80 -6.01
N THR A 96 6.98 8.07 -7.24
CA THR A 96 6.19 8.83 -8.22
C THR A 96 5.89 8.06 -9.50
N ASN A 97 5.01 8.63 -10.31
CA ASN A 97 4.81 8.36 -11.72
C ASN A 97 4.95 9.71 -12.52
N PRO A 98 5.91 9.86 -13.46
CA PRO A 98 6.98 8.91 -13.80
C PRO A 98 7.87 8.53 -12.61
N GLY A 99 8.44 7.33 -12.66
CA GLY A 99 9.19 6.72 -11.57
C GLY A 99 10.38 7.54 -11.09
N ALA A 100 10.39 7.87 -9.82
CA ALA A 100 11.50 8.42 -9.05
C ALA A 100 11.20 8.18 -7.57
N ILE A 101 12.23 8.15 -6.75
CA ILE A 101 12.10 8.15 -5.29
C ILE A 101 12.75 9.41 -4.74
N TYR A 102 12.07 10.08 -3.83
CA TYR A 102 12.58 11.23 -3.10
C TYR A 102 12.51 10.95 -1.61
N ARG A 103 13.51 11.42 -0.86
CA ARG A 103 13.60 11.31 0.60
C ARG A 103 13.69 12.70 1.22
N SER A 104 12.95 12.91 2.28
CA SER A 104 13.13 14.01 3.22
C SER A 104 13.57 13.46 4.57
N LEU A 105 14.50 14.11 5.24
CA LEU A 105 14.95 13.81 6.61
C LEU A 105 14.42 14.82 7.64
N ASN A 106 13.58 15.74 7.23
CA ASN A 106 13.14 16.88 8.03
C ASN A 106 11.66 17.25 7.77
N GLU A 107 10.81 16.21 7.73
CA GLU A 107 9.34 16.38 7.68
C GLU A 107 8.86 17.15 6.42
N GLY A 108 9.63 17.03 5.32
CA GLY A 108 9.27 17.64 4.04
C GLY A 108 9.84 19.04 3.80
N ASP A 109 10.65 19.59 4.71
CA ASP A 109 11.28 20.90 4.52
C ASP A 109 12.31 20.91 3.38
N SER A 110 13.01 19.79 3.19
CA SER A 110 13.93 19.59 2.06
C SER A 110 13.91 18.14 1.57
N TRP A 111 14.32 17.93 0.33
CA TRP A 111 14.22 16.66 -0.36
C TRP A 111 15.45 16.35 -1.18
N ASP A 112 15.89 15.08 -1.13
CA ASP A 112 16.89 14.51 -2.01
C ASP A 112 16.24 13.52 -2.97
N GLN A 113 16.64 13.53 -4.25
CA GLN A 113 16.28 12.48 -5.18
C GLN A 113 17.25 11.31 -5.02
N LEU A 114 16.73 10.12 -4.75
CA LEU A 114 17.53 8.92 -4.58
C LEU A 114 17.93 8.30 -5.92
N PRO A 115 19.14 7.70 -6.02
CA PRO A 115 19.71 7.24 -7.28
C PRO A 115 19.22 5.85 -7.70
N ILE A 116 17.89 5.64 -7.71
CA ILE A 116 17.29 4.40 -8.24
C ILE A 116 17.42 4.38 -9.76
N ASP A 117 17.96 3.29 -10.31
CA ASP A 117 18.08 3.08 -11.76
C ASP A 117 16.86 2.30 -12.27
N LEU A 118 15.97 2.98 -12.99
CA LEU A 118 14.77 2.41 -13.59
C LEU A 118 14.95 2.34 -15.12
N VAL A 119 14.27 1.36 -15.75
CA VAL A 119 14.23 1.31 -17.22
C VAL A 119 13.65 2.62 -17.78
N GLU A 120 14.21 3.10 -18.88
CA GLU A 120 13.79 4.38 -19.46
C GLU A 120 12.36 4.34 -20.00
N GLU A 121 11.97 3.21 -20.59
CA GLU A 121 10.64 3.01 -21.17
C GLU A 121 10.13 1.57 -20.94
N CYS A 122 8.84 1.44 -20.81
CA CYS A 122 8.13 0.20 -20.66
C CYS A 122 6.76 0.26 -21.38
N PRO A 123 5.98 -0.84 -21.48
CA PRO A 123 4.69 -0.84 -22.19
C PRO A 123 3.66 0.19 -21.73
N ILE A 124 3.79 0.73 -20.53
CA ILE A 124 2.91 1.81 -20.01
C ILE A 124 3.53 3.21 -20.13
N GLY A 125 4.64 3.34 -20.86
CA GLY A 125 5.41 4.57 -21.05
C GLY A 125 6.65 4.60 -20.15
N LYS A 126 6.52 5.00 -18.89
CA LYS A 126 7.61 4.96 -17.89
C LYS A 126 7.17 4.15 -16.69
N PRO A 127 8.10 3.42 -16.04
CA PRO A 127 7.82 2.77 -14.76
C PRO A 127 7.28 3.75 -13.73
N ARG A 128 6.56 3.22 -12.75
CA ARG A 128 6.11 3.99 -11.58
C ARG A 128 6.44 3.23 -10.31
N ILE A 129 6.77 3.95 -9.25
CA ILE A 129 7.02 3.36 -7.93
C ILE A 129 5.68 3.17 -7.23
N THR A 130 5.19 1.94 -7.19
CA THR A 130 3.87 1.59 -6.64
C THR A 130 3.87 1.48 -5.13
N ARG A 131 4.98 1.01 -4.52
CA ARG A 131 5.15 0.90 -3.06
C ARG A 131 6.60 1.08 -2.65
N ILE A 132 6.77 1.67 -1.46
CA ILE A 132 8.03 1.68 -0.72
C ILE A 132 7.73 1.08 0.64
N ARG A 133 8.53 0.08 1.07
CA ARG A 133 8.36 -0.66 2.32
C ARG A 133 9.68 -0.73 3.07
N PHE A 134 9.65 -0.48 4.38
CA PHE A 134 10.77 -0.80 5.26
C PHE A 134 10.80 -2.28 5.57
N ASP A 135 12.00 -2.81 5.71
CA ASP A 135 12.23 -4.20 6.08
C ASP A 135 11.99 -4.38 7.60
N PRO A 136 11.21 -5.36 8.03
CA PRO A 136 10.93 -5.57 9.46
C PRO A 136 12.13 -6.13 10.24
N LEU A 137 13.17 -6.64 9.57
CA LEU A 137 14.37 -7.19 10.18
C LEU A 137 15.55 -6.20 10.21
N ASP A 138 15.47 -5.14 9.41
CA ASP A 138 16.57 -4.19 9.24
C ASP A 138 16.02 -2.84 8.77
N SER A 139 16.00 -1.86 9.67
CA SER A 139 15.44 -0.52 9.41
C SER A 139 16.20 0.28 8.35
N ASP A 140 17.44 -0.11 7.99
CA ASP A 140 18.20 0.53 6.92
C ASP A 140 17.86 -0.07 5.55
N THR A 141 17.21 -1.24 5.54
CA THR A 141 16.77 -1.88 4.30
C THR A 141 15.39 -1.40 3.91
N ILE A 142 15.26 -0.91 2.66
CA ILE A 142 14.01 -0.54 2.02
C ILE A 142 13.82 -1.28 0.70
N TRP A 143 12.55 -1.58 0.42
CA TRP A 143 12.10 -2.25 -0.77
C TRP A 143 11.19 -1.32 -1.57
N ALA A 144 11.42 -1.23 -2.87
CA ALA A 144 10.57 -0.49 -3.79
C ALA A 144 9.99 -1.44 -4.85
N SER A 145 8.67 -1.42 -5.01
CA SER A 145 7.98 -2.09 -6.09
C SER A 145 7.87 -1.13 -7.27
N ALA A 146 8.34 -1.53 -8.43
CA ALA A 146 8.21 -0.75 -9.64
C ALA A 146 7.29 -1.46 -10.65
N GLU A 147 6.21 -0.80 -11.06
CA GLU A 147 5.30 -1.34 -12.07
C GLU A 147 6.04 -1.38 -13.42
N ILE A 148 6.18 -2.61 -13.93
CA ILE A 148 6.93 -3.00 -15.13
C ILE A 148 8.44 -2.69 -15.04
N ASP A 149 9.00 -2.76 -13.83
CA ASP A 149 10.46 -2.68 -13.60
C ASP A 149 10.94 -3.44 -12.35
N ALA A 150 10.24 -4.50 -11.98
CA ALA A 150 10.64 -5.44 -10.93
C ALA A 150 10.64 -4.87 -9.50
N VAL A 151 11.39 -5.54 -8.61
CA VAL A 151 11.63 -5.12 -7.23
C VAL A 151 13.00 -4.50 -7.13
N HIS A 152 13.10 -3.40 -6.41
CA HIS A 152 14.38 -2.77 -6.08
C HIS A 152 14.59 -2.81 -4.57
N ARG A 153 15.82 -3.03 -4.15
CA ARG A 153 16.23 -3.04 -2.74
C ARG A 153 17.36 -2.08 -2.50
N SER A 154 17.27 -1.33 -1.42
CA SER A 154 18.39 -0.60 -0.83
C SER A 154 18.69 -1.18 0.57
N ARG A 155 19.95 -1.22 0.98
CA ARG A 155 20.41 -1.64 2.33
C ARG A 155 20.99 -0.48 3.14
N ASP A 156 20.85 0.74 2.62
CA ASP A 156 21.47 1.96 3.13
C ASP A 156 20.52 3.17 3.02
N ARG A 157 19.23 2.92 3.29
CA ARG A 157 18.17 3.94 3.27
C ARG A 157 18.07 4.69 1.94
N GLY A 158 18.42 4.02 0.82
CA GLY A 158 18.24 4.56 -0.53
C GLY A 158 19.48 5.19 -1.16
N GLU A 159 20.64 5.14 -0.50
CA GLU A 159 21.88 5.66 -1.09
C GLU A 159 22.35 4.80 -2.28
N THR A 160 22.12 3.48 -2.21
CA THR A 160 22.37 2.56 -3.32
C THR A 160 21.18 1.60 -3.52
N TRP A 161 21.02 1.11 -4.75
CA TRP A 161 19.89 0.25 -5.11
C TRP A 161 20.34 -0.96 -5.92
N GLU A 162 19.72 -2.09 -5.65
CA GLU A 162 19.87 -3.35 -6.38
C GLU A 162 18.53 -3.72 -7.01
N ARG A 163 18.52 -4.00 -8.31
CA ARG A 163 17.34 -4.49 -9.02
C ARG A 163 17.25 -6.01 -8.92
N SER A 164 16.06 -6.53 -8.61
CA SER A 164 15.78 -7.95 -8.44
C SER A 164 14.67 -8.37 -9.38
N GLU A 165 15.01 -9.10 -10.44
CA GLU A 165 14.06 -9.48 -11.51
C GLU A 165 14.11 -10.95 -11.88
N GLU A 166 15.14 -11.71 -11.46
CA GLU A 166 15.35 -13.10 -11.88
C GLU A 166 14.16 -13.99 -11.44
N GLY A 167 13.54 -14.65 -12.41
CA GLY A 167 12.39 -15.53 -12.20
C GLY A 167 11.02 -14.90 -12.47
N PHE A 168 10.92 -13.57 -12.58
CA PHE A 168 9.67 -12.95 -13.04
C PHE A 168 9.44 -13.23 -14.53
N ARG A 169 8.25 -13.71 -14.87
CA ARG A 169 7.80 -13.83 -16.27
C ARG A 169 7.47 -12.47 -16.88
N PHE A 170 6.99 -11.55 -16.04
CA PHE A 170 6.70 -10.17 -16.39
C PHE A 170 6.81 -9.34 -15.11
N PRO A 171 7.75 -8.36 -15.05
CA PRO A 171 8.12 -7.68 -13.81
C PRO A 171 7.19 -6.51 -13.47
N ASP A 172 5.88 -6.71 -13.55
CA ASP A 172 4.84 -5.74 -13.20
C ASP A 172 4.45 -5.89 -11.74
N ILE A 173 5.19 -5.23 -10.86
CA ILE A 173 5.06 -5.39 -9.43
C ILE A 173 4.08 -4.35 -8.86
N HIS A 174 3.01 -4.83 -8.26
CA HIS A 174 1.98 -4.00 -7.67
C HIS A 174 2.24 -3.70 -6.19
N ASP A 175 2.67 -4.69 -5.42
CA ASP A 175 2.96 -4.56 -3.99
C ASP A 175 3.94 -5.66 -3.55
N ILE A 176 4.61 -5.45 -2.42
CA ILE A 176 5.54 -6.39 -1.81
C ILE A 176 5.23 -6.56 -0.33
N ALA A 177 5.27 -7.78 0.16
CA ALA A 177 5.22 -8.13 1.57
C ALA A 177 6.54 -8.75 1.99
N ILE A 178 7.06 -8.28 3.12
CA ILE A 178 8.27 -8.79 3.76
C ILE A 178 7.84 -9.46 5.06
N ALA A 179 8.10 -10.76 5.18
CA ALA A 179 7.86 -11.54 6.37
C ALA A 179 9.18 -11.97 7.02
N ALA A 180 9.19 -11.95 8.34
CA ALA A 180 10.30 -12.48 9.14
C ALA A 180 9.91 -13.88 9.64
N VAL A 181 10.43 -14.92 8.99
CA VAL A 181 10.16 -16.32 9.34
C VAL A 181 11.47 -16.95 9.80
N ASP A 182 11.55 -17.41 11.06
CA ASP A 182 12.76 -17.99 11.65
C ASP A 182 14.01 -17.13 11.45
N ALA A 183 13.87 -15.81 11.67
CA ALA A 183 14.91 -14.80 11.45
C ALA A 183 15.44 -14.72 10.00
N LYS A 184 14.70 -15.27 9.03
CA LYS A 184 14.96 -15.14 7.60
C LYS A 184 13.87 -14.34 6.93
N ARG A 185 14.21 -13.66 5.84
CA ARG A 185 13.22 -13.00 5.00
C ARG A 185 12.50 -14.02 4.13
N LYS A 186 11.20 -13.99 4.17
CA LYS A 186 10.33 -14.49 3.12
C LYS A 186 9.69 -13.31 2.44
N LEU A 187 9.85 -13.20 1.15
CA LEU A 187 9.31 -12.11 0.36
C LEU A 187 8.18 -12.64 -0.52
N LEU A 188 7.10 -11.88 -0.59
CA LEU A 188 5.96 -12.16 -1.46
C LEU A 188 5.66 -10.92 -2.29
N THR A 189 5.41 -11.08 -3.59
CA THR A 189 4.99 -9.97 -4.45
C THR A 189 3.68 -10.24 -5.15
N ALA A 190 2.80 -9.25 -5.10
CA ALA A 190 1.59 -9.21 -5.90
C ALA A 190 1.89 -8.59 -7.26
N THR A 191 1.52 -9.27 -8.35
CA THR A 191 1.83 -8.86 -9.72
C THR A 191 0.63 -8.99 -10.65
N ALA A 192 0.75 -8.47 -11.87
CA ALA A 192 -0.27 -8.67 -12.90
C ALA A 192 -0.46 -10.14 -13.32
N LEU A 193 0.58 -10.98 -13.17
CA LEU A 193 0.55 -12.39 -13.56
C LEU A 193 0.47 -13.38 -12.37
N GLY A 194 0.26 -12.86 -11.15
CA GLY A 194 0.07 -13.70 -9.97
C GLY A 194 0.98 -13.39 -8.81
N LEU A 195 1.05 -14.32 -7.89
CA LEU A 195 1.88 -14.26 -6.71
C LEU A 195 3.27 -14.83 -7.01
N TYR A 196 4.30 -14.16 -6.55
CA TYR A 196 5.66 -14.68 -6.52
C TYR A 196 6.22 -14.65 -5.11
N GLU A 197 7.12 -15.58 -4.83
CA GLU A 197 7.83 -15.65 -3.55
C GLU A 197 9.35 -15.77 -3.75
N SER A 198 10.10 -15.29 -2.78
CA SER A 198 11.53 -15.46 -2.68
C SER A 198 11.91 -15.89 -1.27
N PHE A 199 12.86 -16.84 -1.15
CA PHE A 199 13.44 -17.35 0.09
C PHE A 199 14.95 -17.11 0.18
N ASP A 200 15.52 -16.45 -0.82
CA ASP A 200 16.94 -16.23 -1.00
C ASP A 200 17.30 -14.73 -1.02
N ASP A 201 16.55 -13.96 -0.22
CA ASP A 201 16.77 -12.52 -0.05
C ASP A 201 16.61 -11.74 -1.36
N ALA A 202 15.59 -12.12 -2.15
CA ALA A 202 15.25 -11.58 -3.47
C ALA A 202 16.28 -11.85 -4.58
N ALA A 203 17.18 -12.84 -4.42
CA ALA A 203 18.05 -13.24 -5.51
C ALA A 203 17.27 -13.86 -6.66
N THR A 204 16.24 -14.67 -6.33
CA THR A 204 15.34 -15.27 -7.33
C THR A 204 13.88 -15.26 -6.87
N TRP A 205 12.97 -15.25 -7.84
CA TRP A 205 11.53 -15.24 -7.62
C TRP A 205 10.88 -16.48 -8.24
N THR A 206 10.04 -17.15 -7.46
CA THR A 206 9.28 -18.32 -7.89
C THR A 206 7.79 -18.00 -7.96
N TRP A 207 7.19 -18.23 -9.11
CA TRP A 207 5.75 -18.07 -9.29
C TRP A 207 4.98 -19.12 -8.48
N ARG A 208 3.90 -18.69 -7.84
CA ARG A 208 2.99 -19.53 -7.06
C ARG A 208 1.60 -19.47 -7.66
N GLU A 209 1.12 -20.63 -8.09
CA GLU A 209 -0.27 -20.77 -8.55
C GLU A 209 -1.22 -20.62 -7.36
N LEU A 210 -2.22 -19.77 -7.54
CA LEU A 210 -3.30 -19.60 -6.59
C LEU A 210 -4.45 -20.55 -6.96
N ASP A 211 -5.07 -21.17 -5.97
CA ASP A 211 -6.36 -21.86 -6.14
C ASP A 211 -7.49 -20.83 -6.34
N SER A 212 -7.43 -20.19 -7.48
CA SER A 212 -8.34 -19.12 -7.89
C SER A 212 -8.54 -19.17 -9.39
N PRO A 213 -9.73 -18.85 -9.92
CA PRO A 213 -9.95 -18.71 -11.35
C PRO A 213 -9.14 -17.59 -11.99
N TRP A 214 -8.55 -16.72 -11.17
CA TRP A 214 -7.73 -15.58 -11.61
C TRP A 214 -6.36 -15.61 -10.95
N GLN A 215 -5.33 -15.25 -11.71
CA GLN A 215 -3.98 -15.12 -11.17
C GLN A 215 -3.59 -13.65 -10.91
N TYR A 216 -4.33 -12.66 -11.42
CA TYR A 216 -4.06 -11.26 -11.14
C TYR A 216 -4.15 -10.96 -9.64
N THR A 217 -3.12 -10.33 -9.09
CA THR A 217 -3.05 -9.91 -7.69
C THR A 217 -2.70 -8.43 -7.58
N ARG A 218 -3.24 -7.72 -6.58
CA ARG A 218 -3.02 -6.27 -6.44
C ARG A 218 -2.31 -5.87 -5.16
N GLY A 219 -2.96 -6.00 -4.02
CA GLY A 219 -2.39 -5.68 -2.72
C GLY A 219 -1.97 -6.94 -1.98
N ILE A 220 -0.87 -6.89 -1.26
CA ILE A 220 -0.45 -7.95 -0.35
C ILE A 220 -0.05 -7.35 0.99
N LYS A 221 -0.58 -7.88 2.09
CA LYS A 221 -0.41 -7.27 3.40
C LYS A 221 -0.22 -8.31 4.49
N PRO A 222 0.99 -8.42 5.09
CA PRO A 222 1.15 -9.11 6.37
C PRO A 222 0.36 -8.36 7.45
N LYS A 223 -0.33 -9.09 8.31
CA LYS A 223 -1.06 -8.54 9.45
C LYS A 223 -0.09 -7.86 10.43
N ALA A 224 -0.51 -6.78 11.06
CA ALA A 224 0.37 -5.89 11.81
C ALA A 224 1.02 -6.53 13.07
N ASP A 225 0.42 -7.59 13.64
CA ASP A 225 0.99 -8.35 14.76
C ASP A 225 1.97 -9.45 14.33
N LEU A 226 2.14 -9.63 13.01
CA LEU A 226 3.08 -10.59 12.43
C LEU A 226 2.87 -12.04 12.92
N ASP A 227 1.63 -12.44 13.12
CA ASP A 227 1.23 -13.77 13.60
C ASP A 227 1.30 -14.88 12.52
N GLY A 228 1.74 -14.57 11.33
CA GLY A 228 1.78 -15.46 10.15
C GLY A 228 0.66 -15.19 9.16
N THR A 229 -0.30 -14.34 9.53
CA THR A 229 -1.41 -13.97 8.65
C THR A 229 -0.96 -12.98 7.58
N VAL A 230 -1.31 -13.30 6.33
CA VAL A 230 -1.09 -12.43 5.17
C VAL A 230 -2.39 -12.36 4.35
N PHE A 231 -2.80 -11.16 3.98
CA PHE A 231 -3.92 -10.94 3.07
C PHE A 231 -3.43 -10.65 1.66
N LEU A 232 -4.11 -11.22 0.65
CA LEU A 232 -3.81 -11.03 -0.77
C LEU A 232 -5.07 -10.65 -1.53
N CYS A 233 -5.04 -9.52 -2.18
CA CYS A 233 -6.11 -9.03 -3.04
C CYS A 233 -6.00 -9.67 -4.42
N ASN A 234 -6.97 -10.51 -4.79
CA ASN A 234 -7.00 -11.29 -6.02
C ASN A 234 -8.25 -10.98 -6.85
N GLY A 235 -8.17 -10.98 -8.16
CA GLY A 235 -9.31 -10.69 -9.02
C GLY A 235 -9.03 -10.89 -10.50
N ASN A 236 -9.98 -10.48 -11.35
CA ASN A 236 -9.91 -10.70 -12.79
C ASN A 236 -9.34 -9.49 -13.57
N GLY A 237 -8.64 -8.60 -12.91
CA GLY A 237 -7.91 -7.49 -13.55
C GLY A 237 -8.07 -6.13 -12.84
N PRO A 238 -7.46 -5.04 -13.39
CA PRO A 238 -7.61 -3.67 -12.93
C PRO A 238 -8.62 -2.90 -13.82
N PRO A 239 -9.78 -2.47 -13.36
CA PRO A 239 -10.38 -2.71 -12.04
C PRO A 239 -10.93 -4.12 -11.89
N GLY A 240 -11.15 -4.85 -12.98
CA GLY A 240 -11.88 -6.10 -13.00
C GLY A 240 -13.39 -5.89 -12.78
N SER A 241 -14.13 -6.99 -12.69
CA SER A 241 -15.57 -7.01 -12.43
C SER A 241 -15.94 -7.88 -11.23
N THR A 242 -14.93 -8.50 -10.61
CA THR A 242 -15.06 -9.36 -9.44
C THR A 242 -13.67 -9.69 -8.87
N GLY A 243 -13.65 -10.21 -7.66
CA GLY A 243 -12.41 -10.63 -7.00
C GLY A 243 -12.66 -11.31 -5.68
N ARG A 244 -11.58 -11.66 -5.01
CA ARG A 244 -11.53 -12.31 -3.70
C ARG A 244 -10.48 -11.65 -2.83
N LEU A 245 -10.74 -11.63 -1.54
CA LEU A 245 -9.70 -11.42 -0.55
C LEU A 245 -9.24 -12.80 -0.08
N LEU A 246 -8.00 -13.15 -0.35
CA LEU A 246 -7.39 -14.38 0.12
C LEU A 246 -6.63 -14.11 1.41
N ARG A 247 -6.64 -15.08 2.31
CA ARG A 247 -5.88 -15.07 3.56
C ARG A 247 -4.99 -16.29 3.64
N SER A 248 -3.77 -16.10 4.08
CA SER A 248 -2.85 -17.13 4.54
C SER A 248 -2.66 -16.99 6.04
N ARG A 249 -2.43 -18.11 6.75
CA ARG A 249 -2.07 -18.15 8.17
C ARG A 249 -0.67 -18.69 8.41
N ASP A 250 0.07 -18.94 7.34
CA ASP A 250 1.38 -19.59 7.30
C ASP A 250 2.37 -18.85 6.40
N TRP A 251 2.30 -17.51 6.46
CA TRP A 251 3.16 -16.63 5.68
C TRP A 251 3.10 -16.88 4.17
N GLY A 252 1.91 -17.19 3.64
CA GLY A 252 1.68 -17.36 2.21
C GLY A 252 2.01 -18.75 1.67
N ALA A 253 2.18 -19.78 2.52
CA ALA A 253 2.36 -21.14 2.06
C ALA A 253 1.04 -21.77 1.56
N THR A 254 -0.07 -21.49 2.27
CA THR A 254 -1.43 -21.88 1.85
C THR A 254 -2.37 -20.66 1.87
N TRP A 255 -3.44 -20.70 1.07
CA TRP A 255 -4.39 -19.61 0.92
C TRP A 255 -5.83 -20.11 1.02
N GLU A 256 -6.68 -19.34 1.69
CA GLU A 256 -8.13 -19.53 1.80
C GLU A 256 -8.88 -18.26 1.41
N ASP A 257 -10.13 -18.39 0.94
CA ASP A 257 -11.00 -17.25 0.62
C ASP A 257 -11.59 -16.68 1.92
N CYS A 258 -11.52 -15.36 2.11
CA CYS A 258 -12.18 -14.68 3.23
C CYS A 258 -13.70 -14.55 3.06
N GLU A 259 -14.26 -14.98 1.93
CA GLU A 259 -15.70 -14.96 1.64
C GLU A 259 -16.34 -13.57 1.90
N LEU A 260 -15.78 -12.50 1.32
CA LEU A 260 -16.34 -11.16 1.47
C LEU A 260 -17.84 -11.14 1.15
N PRO A 261 -18.71 -10.57 2.04
CA PRO A 261 -20.14 -10.65 1.89
C PRO A 261 -20.67 -9.87 0.69
N GLY A 262 -21.68 -10.44 0.02
CA GLY A 262 -22.35 -9.84 -1.12
C GLY A 262 -21.62 -10.06 -2.44
N ASN A 263 -21.95 -9.25 -3.44
CA ASN A 263 -21.32 -9.30 -4.75
C ASN A 263 -20.12 -8.35 -4.78
N VAL A 264 -18.90 -8.89 -4.87
CA VAL A 264 -17.66 -8.12 -4.97
C VAL A 264 -17.58 -7.50 -6.37
N ASN A 265 -17.67 -6.17 -6.45
CA ASN A 265 -17.87 -5.43 -7.71
C ASN A 265 -16.63 -5.27 -8.59
N SER A 266 -15.45 -5.54 -8.03
CA SER A 266 -14.15 -5.43 -8.73
C SER A 266 -13.07 -6.11 -7.89
N THR A 267 -11.84 -6.14 -8.39
CA THR A 267 -10.69 -6.66 -7.63
C THR A 267 -10.56 -5.93 -6.29
N PRO A 268 -10.51 -6.64 -5.14
CA PRO A 268 -10.04 -6.06 -3.89
C PRO A 268 -8.68 -5.38 -4.12
N TRP A 269 -8.48 -4.23 -3.50
CA TRP A 269 -7.35 -3.38 -3.86
C TRP A 269 -6.27 -3.35 -2.80
N MET A 270 -6.69 -3.28 -1.54
CA MET A 270 -5.78 -3.33 -0.39
C MET A 270 -6.51 -3.67 0.90
N VAL A 271 -5.72 -4.07 1.89
CA VAL A 271 -6.13 -4.19 3.30
C VAL A 271 -5.39 -3.14 4.12
N ALA A 272 -6.13 -2.43 4.96
CA ALA A 272 -5.60 -1.50 5.95
C ALA A 272 -5.70 -2.11 7.34
N ASP A 273 -4.60 -2.11 8.07
CA ASP A 273 -4.46 -2.57 9.44
C ASP A 273 -3.61 -1.60 10.26
N ASN A 274 -3.52 -1.84 11.56
CA ASN A 274 -2.66 -1.07 12.46
C ASN A 274 -2.29 -1.91 13.68
N SER A 275 -1.06 -1.79 14.16
CA SER A 275 -0.56 -2.53 15.32
C SER A 275 -1.26 -2.17 16.64
N ALA A 276 -1.95 -1.04 16.70
CA ALA A 276 -2.75 -0.65 17.87
C ALA A 276 -3.94 -1.58 18.13
N ASP A 277 -4.50 -2.18 17.07
CA ASP A 277 -5.51 -3.24 17.14
C ASP A 277 -5.43 -4.11 15.88
N PRO A 278 -4.66 -5.20 15.91
CA PRO A 278 -4.51 -6.10 14.76
C PRO A 278 -5.80 -6.83 14.36
N ASN A 279 -6.83 -6.80 15.20
CA ASN A 279 -8.13 -7.40 14.88
C ASN A 279 -9.00 -6.47 14.03
N LEU A 280 -8.74 -5.16 14.05
CA LEU A 280 -9.48 -4.20 13.24
C LEU A 280 -8.85 -4.04 11.87
N LEU A 281 -9.55 -4.50 10.85
CA LEU A 281 -9.10 -4.48 9.47
C LEU A 281 -10.15 -3.82 8.58
N PHE A 282 -9.68 -3.14 7.54
CA PHE A 282 -10.52 -2.65 6.46
C PHE A 282 -10.00 -3.14 5.12
N CYS A 283 -10.88 -3.53 4.23
CA CYS A 283 -10.57 -3.89 2.85
C CYS A 283 -11.40 -3.04 1.92
N CYS A 284 -10.84 -2.61 0.81
CA CYS A 284 -11.59 -1.95 -0.25
C CYS A 284 -11.44 -2.69 -1.58
N THR A 285 -12.45 -2.57 -2.44
CA THR A 285 -12.33 -2.91 -3.85
C THR A 285 -11.93 -1.68 -4.66
N ASN A 286 -11.40 -1.90 -5.85
CA ASN A 286 -11.04 -0.80 -6.74
C ASN A 286 -12.22 0.12 -7.04
N LEU A 287 -13.42 -0.43 -7.26
CA LEU A 287 -14.65 0.34 -7.57
C LEU A 287 -15.47 0.70 -6.33
N GLY A 288 -14.81 0.82 -5.16
CA GLY A 288 -15.32 1.61 -4.04
C GLY A 288 -16.15 0.90 -3.00
N GLN A 289 -16.31 -0.43 -3.07
CA GLN A 289 -16.85 -1.19 -1.93
C GLN A 289 -15.84 -1.24 -0.80
N MET A 290 -16.34 -1.20 0.42
CA MET A 290 -15.50 -1.32 1.61
C MET A 290 -16.05 -2.40 2.54
N TYR A 291 -15.14 -3.06 3.22
CA TYR A 291 -15.41 -4.13 4.18
C TYR A 291 -14.62 -3.89 5.46
N ARG A 292 -15.20 -4.26 6.58
CA ARG A 292 -14.59 -4.18 7.92
C ARG A 292 -14.59 -5.56 8.58
N SER A 293 -13.49 -5.91 9.19
CA SER A 293 -13.37 -7.01 10.16
C SER A 293 -12.96 -6.46 11.51
N GLN A 294 -13.45 -7.08 12.59
CA GLN A 294 -13.11 -6.73 13.99
C GLN A 294 -12.57 -7.93 14.78
N ASP A 295 -12.23 -9.00 14.10
CA ASP A 295 -11.77 -10.29 14.63
C ASP A 295 -10.53 -10.83 13.90
N GLY A 296 -9.73 -9.94 13.32
CA GLY A 296 -8.49 -10.31 12.64
C GLY A 296 -8.69 -10.90 11.24
N GLY A 297 -9.85 -10.67 10.62
CA GLY A 297 -10.15 -11.12 9.27
C GLY A 297 -10.89 -12.46 9.22
N GLU A 298 -11.46 -12.92 10.34
CA GLU A 298 -12.31 -14.11 10.35
C GLU A 298 -13.63 -13.84 9.67
N ASP A 299 -14.35 -12.82 10.14
CA ASP A 299 -15.61 -12.37 9.58
C ASP A 299 -15.49 -10.96 9.01
N TRP A 300 -16.18 -10.71 7.90
CA TRP A 300 -16.20 -9.42 7.23
C TRP A 300 -17.62 -8.88 7.12
N THR A 301 -17.77 -7.59 7.37
CA THR A 301 -19.02 -6.85 7.18
C THR A 301 -18.85 -5.85 6.05
N LYS A 302 -19.74 -5.87 5.05
CA LYS A 302 -19.76 -4.85 4.01
C LYS A 302 -20.29 -3.54 4.60
N LEU A 303 -19.61 -2.43 4.36
CA LEU A 303 -20.06 -1.11 4.77
C LEU A 303 -21.10 -0.58 3.76
N ASP A 304 -22.08 0.18 4.25
CA ASP A 304 -23.18 0.70 3.43
C ASP A 304 -22.73 1.73 2.39
N ARG A 305 -21.75 2.57 2.77
CA ARG A 305 -21.21 3.60 1.87
C ARG A 305 -20.32 2.96 0.81
N GLU A 306 -20.67 3.14 -0.45
CA GLU A 306 -19.79 2.90 -1.58
C GLU A 306 -19.25 4.23 -2.11
N PHE A 307 -17.97 4.26 -2.44
CA PHE A 307 -17.33 5.38 -3.13
C PHE A 307 -17.24 5.08 -4.63
N GLY A 308 -16.62 5.97 -5.37
CA GLY A 308 -16.09 5.63 -6.67
C GLY A 308 -14.78 4.84 -6.52
N GLU A 309 -13.81 5.07 -7.36
CA GLU A 309 -12.55 4.36 -7.31
C GLU A 309 -11.75 4.69 -6.03
N ILE A 310 -11.39 3.66 -5.23
CA ILE A 310 -10.53 3.78 -4.04
C ILE A 310 -9.15 3.22 -4.39
N ARG A 311 -8.09 3.96 -4.06
CA ARG A 311 -6.70 3.55 -4.27
C ARG A 311 -5.93 3.31 -3.00
N THR A 312 -6.36 3.89 -1.90
CA THR A 312 -5.66 3.76 -0.62
C THR A 312 -6.61 3.88 0.55
N MET A 313 -6.33 3.12 1.59
CA MET A 313 -7.00 3.21 2.90
C MET A 313 -5.95 3.14 4.00
N LEU A 314 -6.23 3.80 5.11
CA LEU A 314 -5.53 3.59 6.37
C LEU A 314 -6.49 3.85 7.54
N TRP A 315 -6.10 3.42 8.71
CA TRP A 315 -6.70 3.85 9.95
C TRP A 315 -5.64 4.01 11.05
N HIS A 316 -5.92 4.86 12.02
CA HIS A 316 -5.09 5.04 13.21
C HIS A 316 -5.97 5.28 14.45
N PRO A 317 -5.47 4.97 15.67
CA PRO A 317 -6.12 5.38 16.91
C PRO A 317 -6.12 6.91 17.05
N ASN A 318 -7.18 7.44 17.70
CA ASN A 318 -7.30 8.86 18.04
C ASN A 318 -6.65 9.17 19.38
#